data_bfa296594202cce7154029fcf4414fb8
#
_entry.id   bfa296594202cce7154029fcf4414fb8
#
_cell.length_a   1.000
_cell.length_b   1.000
_cell.length_c   1.000
_cell.angle_alpha   90.00
_cell.angle_beta   90.00
_cell.angle_gamma   90.00
#
_symmetry.space_group_name_H-M   'P 1'
#
loop_
_entity.id
_entity.type
_entity.pdbx_description
1 polymer ?
#
loop_
_entity_poly.entity_id
_entity_poly.type
_entity_poly.pdbx_seq_one_letter_code
_entity_poly.pdbx_strand_id
1 'polypeptide(L)'
;MGTRSLTYIEESYGENNEKKENILCMYRQYDGYLSGHGAELAEFLQEFNIVNGYNHDTAKRSANGMGCLAAQLIAHFKDGIGNIYIHHPDDKDCGEEYTYTIYNKKGKVHMRIYDIWTKLIIFDGKPEKFIAYQKEIA
;
A
#
# COMPACT_ATOMS: atom_id res chain seq x y z
N MET A 1 -13.68 17.61 -8.12
CA MET A 1 -12.33 17.44 -7.59
C MET A 1 -12.22 16.10 -6.94
N GLY A 2 -11.15 15.41 -7.21
CA GLY A 2 -10.96 14.06 -6.66
C GLY A 2 -10.36 14.06 -5.27
N THR A 3 -10.59 12.99 -4.55
CA THR A 3 -9.91 12.73 -3.28
C THR A 3 -8.52 12.19 -3.59
N ARG A 4 -7.49 12.88 -3.11
CA ARG A 4 -6.09 12.52 -3.36
C ARG A 4 -5.57 11.62 -2.25
N SER A 5 -4.64 10.73 -2.59
CA SER A 5 -4.00 9.87 -1.62
C SER A 5 -2.53 9.64 -1.96
N LEU A 6 -1.75 9.32 -0.94
CA LEU A 6 -0.37 8.86 -1.10
C LEU A 6 -0.30 7.44 -0.58
N THR A 7 0.34 6.57 -1.35
CA THR A 7 0.60 5.19 -0.95
C THR A 7 2.10 4.98 -0.85
N TYR A 8 2.55 4.60 0.33
CA TYR A 8 3.97 4.33 0.59
C TYR A 8 4.20 2.84 0.65
N ILE A 9 5.32 2.41 0.10
CA ILE A 9 5.85 1.06 0.33
C ILE A 9 7.01 1.23 1.29
N GLU A 10 6.91 0.60 2.46
CA GLU A 10 7.90 0.67 3.52
C GLU A 10 8.73 -0.60 3.53
N GLU A 11 10.04 -0.45 3.63
CA GLU A 11 10.98 -1.56 3.74
C GLU A 11 11.66 -1.51 5.09
N SER A 12 11.76 -2.66 5.74
CA SER A 12 12.50 -2.80 7.00
C SER A 12 13.89 -3.32 6.70
N TYR A 13 14.88 -2.85 7.45
CA TYR A 13 16.28 -3.28 7.28
C TYR A 13 17.02 -3.17 8.61
N GLY A 14 18.29 -3.64 8.60
CA GLY A 14 19.10 -3.67 9.80
C GLY A 14 18.90 -4.96 10.60
N GLU A 15 19.64 -5.09 11.70
CA GLU A 15 19.49 -6.23 12.61
C GLU A 15 18.08 -6.21 13.19
N ASN A 16 17.37 -7.33 13.16
CA ASN A 16 16.02 -7.45 13.70
C ASN A 16 14.99 -6.51 13.03
N ASN A 17 15.31 -6.00 11.82
CA ASN A 17 14.40 -5.13 11.06
C ASN A 17 13.93 -3.90 11.85
N GLU A 18 14.80 -3.34 12.67
CA GLU A 18 14.44 -2.19 13.51
C GLU A 18 14.43 -0.86 12.75
N LYS A 19 15.05 -0.83 11.56
CA LYS A 19 15.06 0.37 10.73
C LYS A 19 14.04 0.25 9.61
N LYS A 20 13.38 1.35 9.30
CA LYS A 20 12.35 1.40 8.27
C LYS A 20 12.56 2.60 7.37
N GLU A 21 12.28 2.42 6.09
CA GLU A 21 12.30 3.52 5.13
C GLU A 21 11.26 3.29 4.05
N ASN A 22 10.76 4.39 3.51
CA ASN A 22 9.87 4.30 2.36
C ASN A 22 10.72 4.17 1.10
N ILE A 23 10.38 3.22 0.24
CA ILE A 23 11.07 3.01 -1.03
C ILE A 23 10.24 3.46 -2.21
N LEU A 24 8.97 3.77 -1.99
CA LEU A 24 8.05 4.23 -3.02
C LEU A 24 7.00 5.15 -2.42
N CYS A 25 6.67 6.22 -3.12
CA CYS A 25 5.49 7.02 -2.85
C CYS A 25 4.69 7.13 -4.15
N MET A 26 3.50 6.55 -4.14
CA MET A 26 2.57 6.61 -5.27
C MET A 26 1.49 7.63 -4.96
N TYR A 27 1.42 8.68 -5.78
CA TYR A 27 0.37 9.69 -5.67
C TYR A 27 -0.79 9.27 -6.56
N ARG A 28 -2.00 9.25 -5.98
CA ARG A 28 -3.22 9.00 -6.74
C ARG A 28 -4.08 10.26 -6.71
N GLN A 29 -4.43 10.76 -7.86
CA GLN A 29 -5.07 12.05 -8.01
C GLN A 29 -6.54 12.05 -7.62
N TYR A 30 -7.26 10.97 -7.88
CA TYR A 30 -8.67 10.85 -7.52
C TYR A 30 -9.01 9.43 -7.06
N ASP A 31 -10.18 9.30 -6.40
CA ASP A 31 -10.68 8.04 -5.82
C ASP A 31 -9.79 7.51 -4.69
N GLY A 32 -9.08 8.42 -3.99
CA GLY A 32 -8.19 8.04 -2.89
C GLY A 32 -8.88 7.69 -1.58
N TYR A 33 -10.20 7.75 -1.52
CA TYR A 33 -10.97 7.47 -0.31
C TYR A 33 -11.02 5.97 -0.01
N LEU A 34 -11.48 5.62 1.20
CA LEU A 34 -11.42 4.23 1.69
C LEU A 34 -12.14 3.22 0.81
N SER A 35 -13.34 3.56 0.34
CA SER A 35 -14.10 2.66 -0.52
C SER A 35 -13.66 2.67 -1.98
N GLY A 36 -12.73 3.55 -2.33
CA GLY A 36 -12.10 3.59 -3.64
C GLY A 36 -10.73 2.93 -3.59
N HIS A 37 -9.68 3.75 -3.44
CA HIS A 37 -8.30 3.25 -3.42
C HIS A 37 -8.05 2.26 -2.29
N GLY A 38 -8.60 2.53 -1.10
CA GLY A 38 -8.44 1.61 0.03
C GLY A 38 -8.94 0.21 -0.29
N ALA A 39 -10.15 0.12 -0.84
CA ALA A 39 -10.75 -1.16 -1.21
C ALA A 39 -9.98 -1.85 -2.35
N GLU A 40 -9.60 -1.10 -3.37
CA GLU A 40 -8.82 -1.63 -4.50
C GLU A 40 -7.46 -2.14 -4.06
N LEU A 41 -6.80 -1.39 -3.17
CA LEU A 41 -5.50 -1.76 -2.63
C LEU A 41 -5.59 -3.04 -1.81
N ALA A 42 -6.58 -3.13 -0.92
CA ALA A 42 -6.78 -4.31 -0.10
C ALA A 42 -7.08 -5.55 -0.95
N GLU A 43 -7.91 -5.38 -1.98
CA GLU A 43 -8.26 -6.47 -2.90
C GLU A 43 -7.03 -6.98 -3.65
N PHE A 44 -6.18 -6.07 -4.11
CA PHE A 44 -4.93 -6.45 -4.79
C PHE A 44 -3.98 -7.17 -3.84
N LEU A 45 -3.86 -6.69 -2.61
CA LEU A 45 -2.86 -7.17 -1.65
C LEU A 45 -3.31 -8.36 -0.81
N GLN A 46 -4.59 -8.73 -0.84
CA GLN A 46 -5.08 -9.83 0.00
C GLN A 46 -4.33 -11.13 -0.28
N GLU A 47 -3.98 -11.83 0.80
CA GLU A 47 -3.26 -13.11 0.72
C GLU A 47 -1.91 -13.03 0.02
N PHE A 48 -1.32 -11.84 -0.06
CA PHE A 48 -0.02 -11.62 -0.69
C PHE A 48 1.09 -12.01 0.30
N ASN A 49 2.08 -12.74 -0.18
CA ASN A 49 3.23 -13.17 0.61
C ASN A 49 4.50 -12.47 0.13
N ILE A 50 5.34 -12.10 1.07
CA ILE A 50 6.66 -11.55 0.75
C ILE A 50 7.66 -12.69 0.95
N VAL A 51 8.35 -13.03 -0.11
CA VAL A 51 9.29 -14.15 -0.13
C VAL A 51 10.70 -13.67 -0.48
N ASN A 52 11.69 -14.52 -0.24
CA ASN A 52 13.08 -14.30 -0.63
C ASN A 52 13.44 -15.44 -1.58
N GLY A 53 13.32 -15.17 -2.88
CA GLY A 53 13.43 -16.19 -3.91
C GLY A 53 12.06 -16.80 -4.22
N TYR A 54 11.90 -17.29 -5.45
CA TYR A 54 10.60 -17.81 -5.88
C TYR A 54 10.76 -18.87 -6.95
N ASN A 55 9.70 -19.68 -7.13
CA ASN A 55 9.56 -20.62 -8.23
C ASN A 55 8.10 -20.57 -8.72
N HIS A 56 7.73 -21.42 -9.66
CA HIS A 56 6.38 -21.42 -10.22
C HIS A 56 5.30 -21.59 -9.16
N ASP A 57 5.56 -22.42 -8.13
CA ASP A 57 4.57 -22.70 -7.09
C ASP A 57 4.38 -21.54 -6.13
N THR A 58 5.43 -20.74 -5.90
CA THR A 58 5.40 -19.64 -4.94
C THR A 58 5.17 -18.27 -5.57
N ALA A 59 5.16 -18.19 -6.91
CA ALA A 59 5.09 -16.90 -7.61
C ALA A 59 3.70 -16.24 -7.54
N LYS A 60 2.65 -17.04 -7.37
CA LYS A 60 1.28 -16.53 -7.36
C LYS A 60 0.98 -15.79 -6.07
N ARG A 61 0.47 -14.56 -6.18
CA ARG A 61 0.21 -13.66 -5.06
C ARG A 61 1.41 -13.58 -4.10
N SER A 62 2.58 -13.38 -4.69
CA SER A 62 3.82 -13.24 -3.94
C SER A 62 4.70 -12.18 -4.58
N ALA A 63 5.53 -11.56 -3.75
CA ALA A 63 6.55 -10.63 -4.23
C ALA A 63 7.89 -11.02 -3.63
N ASN A 64 8.93 -10.93 -4.43
CA ASN A 64 10.30 -11.23 -4.00
C ASN A 64 10.88 -9.97 -3.37
N GLY A 65 10.50 -9.70 -2.11
CA GLY A 65 10.89 -8.50 -1.39
C GLY A 65 9.97 -7.31 -1.67
N MET A 66 10.18 -6.23 -0.95
CA MET A 66 9.31 -5.05 -1.04
C MET A 66 9.51 -4.25 -2.32
N GLY A 67 10.71 -4.26 -2.89
CA GLY A 67 10.95 -3.62 -4.19
C GLY A 67 10.16 -4.30 -5.31
N CYS A 68 10.07 -5.61 -5.27
CA CYS A 68 9.25 -6.38 -6.20
C CYS A 68 7.77 -6.04 -6.02
N LEU A 69 7.31 -5.97 -4.76
CA LEU A 69 5.93 -5.58 -4.46
C LEU A 69 5.61 -4.19 -4.99
N ALA A 70 6.52 -3.23 -4.80
CA ALA A 70 6.35 -1.86 -5.26
C ALA A 70 6.15 -1.82 -6.79
N ALA A 71 6.96 -2.57 -7.52
CA ALA A 71 6.86 -2.64 -8.98
C ALA A 71 5.53 -3.29 -9.41
N GLN A 72 5.12 -4.35 -8.73
CA GLN A 72 3.84 -5.01 -9.02
C GLN A 72 2.65 -4.08 -8.72
N LEU A 73 2.74 -3.30 -7.66
CA LEU A 73 1.71 -2.34 -7.30
C LEU A 73 1.54 -1.29 -8.41
N ILE A 74 2.64 -0.71 -8.85
CA ILE A 74 2.59 0.31 -9.90
C ILE A 74 2.04 -0.30 -11.21
N ALA A 75 2.48 -1.50 -11.56
CA ALA A 75 2.00 -2.18 -12.76
C ALA A 75 0.49 -2.43 -12.70
N HIS A 76 -0.03 -2.74 -11.52
CA HIS A 76 -1.45 -3.01 -11.32
C HIS A 76 -2.30 -1.73 -11.42
N PHE A 77 -1.85 -0.64 -10.78
CA PHE A 77 -2.64 0.59 -10.69
C PHE A 77 -2.45 1.55 -11.85
N LYS A 78 -1.32 1.49 -12.54
CA LYS A 78 -1.05 2.44 -13.63
C LYS A 78 -1.80 2.03 -14.89
N ASP A 79 -2.63 2.95 -15.39
CA ASP A 79 -3.41 2.75 -16.61
C ASP A 79 -3.33 4.02 -17.45
N GLY A 80 -2.41 4.05 -18.38
CA GLY A 80 -2.24 5.19 -19.28
C GLY A 80 -1.72 6.43 -18.59
N ILE A 81 -2.02 7.58 -19.18
CA ILE A 81 -1.54 8.88 -18.72
C ILE A 81 -2.42 9.41 -17.57
N GLY A 82 -1.79 10.02 -16.59
CA GLY A 82 -2.50 10.71 -15.50
C GLY A 82 -2.85 9.82 -14.32
N ASN A 83 -3.56 10.36 -13.36
CA ASN A 83 -4.08 9.76 -12.13
C ASN A 83 -3.01 9.23 -11.17
N ILE A 84 -2.14 8.34 -11.63
CA ILE A 84 -1.09 7.70 -10.80
C ILE A 84 0.26 8.30 -11.18
N TYR A 85 0.97 8.83 -10.17
CA TYR A 85 2.28 9.45 -10.34
C TYR A 85 3.23 8.95 -9.27
N ILE A 86 4.52 8.89 -9.59
CA ILE A 86 5.56 8.56 -8.63
C ILE A 86 6.13 9.85 -8.06
N HIS A 87 6.12 9.96 -6.75
CA HIS A 87 6.75 11.06 -6.01
C HIS A 87 7.98 10.54 -5.27
N HIS A 88 8.77 11.45 -4.70
CA HIS A 88 9.88 11.06 -3.83
C HIS A 88 9.34 10.16 -2.72
N PRO A 89 10.07 9.11 -2.32
CA PRO A 89 9.55 8.14 -1.34
C PRO A 89 9.05 8.74 -0.03
N ASP A 90 9.60 9.85 0.41
CA ASP A 90 9.20 10.51 1.66
C ASP A 90 8.34 11.76 1.44
N ASP A 91 7.82 11.92 0.24
CA ASP A 91 7.01 13.09 -0.08
C ASP A 91 5.73 13.11 0.74
N LYS A 92 5.23 14.31 1.00
CA LYS A 92 4.03 14.52 1.82
C LYS A 92 3.47 15.91 1.48
N ASP A 93 2.32 16.24 2.04
CA ASP A 93 1.68 17.54 1.84
C ASP A 93 1.38 17.82 0.36
N CYS A 94 0.89 16.79 -0.32
CA CYS A 94 0.54 16.85 -1.75
C CYS A 94 -0.98 17.06 -1.94
N GLY A 95 -1.68 17.49 -0.89
CA GLY A 95 -3.13 17.66 -0.93
C GLY A 95 -3.88 16.37 -0.65
N GLU A 96 -3.19 15.35 -0.16
CA GLU A 96 -3.80 14.06 0.14
C GLU A 96 -4.72 14.15 1.36
N GLU A 97 -5.79 13.35 1.31
CA GLU A 97 -6.71 13.20 2.45
C GLU A 97 -6.40 11.94 3.26
N TYR A 98 -5.80 10.94 2.62
CA TYR A 98 -5.39 9.69 3.26
C TYR A 98 -3.99 9.31 2.82
N THR A 99 -3.25 8.66 3.71
CA THR A 99 -2.03 7.96 3.34
C THR A 99 -2.19 6.48 3.65
N TYR A 100 -1.66 5.66 2.77
CA TYR A 100 -1.69 4.20 2.87
C TYR A 100 -0.23 3.74 2.92
N THR A 101 0.15 3.06 3.99
CA THR A 101 1.50 2.52 4.12
C THR A 101 1.43 1.00 4.06
N ILE A 102 2.14 0.43 3.11
CA ILE A 102 2.19 -1.02 2.89
C ILE A 102 3.52 -1.51 3.46
N TYR A 103 3.47 -2.50 4.33
CA TYR A 103 4.68 -3.01 4.97
C TYR A 103 4.60 -4.52 5.14
N ASN A 104 5.77 -5.12 5.39
CA ASN A 104 5.91 -6.56 5.60
C ASN A 104 6.00 -6.85 7.08
N LYS A 105 5.20 -7.79 7.55
CA LYS A 105 5.29 -8.29 8.91
C LYS A 105 5.30 -9.82 8.85
N LYS A 106 6.46 -10.40 9.14
CA LYS A 106 6.65 -11.85 9.14
C LYS A 106 6.24 -12.52 7.82
N GLY A 107 6.60 -11.90 6.71
CA GLY A 107 6.31 -12.42 5.37
C GLY A 107 4.90 -12.17 4.87
N LYS A 108 4.08 -11.46 5.63
CA LYS A 108 2.72 -11.11 5.24
C LYS A 108 2.60 -9.61 5.01
N VAL A 109 1.87 -9.24 3.97
CA VAL A 109 1.61 -7.84 3.65
C VAL A 109 0.59 -7.28 4.63
N HIS A 110 0.90 -6.10 5.16
CA HIS A 110 0.01 -5.33 6.03
C HIS A 110 -0.19 -3.96 5.43
N MET A 111 -1.30 -3.32 5.78
CA MET A 111 -1.56 -1.95 5.34
C MET A 111 -2.00 -1.10 6.53
N ARG A 112 -1.50 0.12 6.57
CA ARG A 112 -1.84 1.11 7.59
C ARG A 112 -2.44 2.33 6.89
N ILE A 113 -3.58 2.77 7.36
CA ILE A 113 -4.28 3.91 6.77
C ILE A 113 -4.33 5.05 7.77
N TYR A 114 -3.84 6.20 7.35
CA TYR A 114 -3.79 7.40 8.16
C TYR A 114 -4.71 8.46 7.56
N ASP A 115 -5.57 9.04 8.40
CA ASP A 115 -6.50 10.10 8.00
C ASP A 115 -5.84 11.44 8.31
N ILE A 116 -5.59 12.23 7.28
CA ILE A 116 -4.91 13.52 7.42
C ILE A 116 -5.74 14.52 8.24
N TRP A 117 -7.05 14.49 8.07
CA TRP A 117 -7.94 15.42 8.78
C TRP A 117 -8.01 15.19 10.28
N THR A 118 -8.19 13.95 10.69
CA THR A 118 -8.29 13.58 12.10
C THR A 118 -6.93 13.36 12.74
N LYS A 119 -5.90 13.15 11.93
CA LYS A 119 -4.53 12.82 12.36
C LYS A 119 -4.49 11.53 13.16
N LEU A 120 -5.31 10.57 12.76
CA LEU A 120 -5.40 9.26 13.41
C LEU A 120 -5.12 8.14 12.41
N ILE A 121 -4.51 7.07 12.93
CA ILE A 121 -4.42 5.81 12.19
C ILE A 121 -5.80 5.17 12.32
N ILE A 122 -6.48 5.01 11.20
CA ILE A 122 -7.86 4.51 11.19
C ILE A 122 -7.94 3.03 10.86
N PHE A 123 -6.84 2.43 10.40
CA PHE A 123 -6.74 1.00 10.17
C PHE A 123 -5.27 0.60 10.15
N ASP A 124 -4.96 -0.57 10.73
CA ASP A 124 -3.62 -1.15 10.66
C ASP A 124 -3.75 -2.66 10.80
N GLY A 125 -3.52 -3.38 9.72
CA GLY A 125 -3.68 -4.83 9.72
C GLY A 125 -3.54 -5.43 8.34
N LYS A 126 -3.94 -6.68 8.22
CA LYS A 126 -3.92 -7.38 6.94
C LYS A 126 -5.01 -6.86 6.00
N PRO A 127 -4.77 -6.86 4.68
CA PRO A 127 -5.76 -6.42 3.70
C PRO A 127 -7.11 -7.14 3.83
N GLU A 128 -7.10 -8.43 4.13
CA GLU A 128 -8.34 -9.21 4.29
C GLU A 128 -9.23 -8.66 5.40
N LYS A 129 -8.61 -8.17 6.47
CA LYS A 129 -9.34 -7.57 7.59
C LYS A 129 -9.97 -6.23 7.18
N PHE A 130 -9.29 -5.47 6.33
CA PHE A 130 -9.84 -4.22 5.83
C PHE A 130 -11.06 -4.48 4.95
N ILE A 131 -11.01 -5.50 4.10
CA ILE A 131 -12.14 -5.88 3.25
C ILE A 131 -13.36 -6.22 4.11
N ALA A 132 -13.17 -7.00 5.17
CA ALA A 132 -14.23 -7.34 6.11
C ALA A 132 -14.77 -6.09 6.81
N TYR A 133 -13.89 -5.21 7.24
CA TYR A 133 -14.25 -3.94 7.90
C TYR A 133 -15.11 -3.07 6.98
N GLN A 134 -14.74 -2.96 5.69
CA GLN A 134 -15.49 -2.20 4.71
C GLN A 134 -16.91 -2.74 4.53
N LYS A 135 -17.08 -4.06 4.56
CA LYS A 135 -18.39 -4.68 4.43
C LYS A 135 -19.28 -4.40 5.64
N GLU A 136 -18.69 -4.31 6.83
CA GLU A 136 -19.46 -4.03 8.05
C GLU A 136 -20.00 -2.59 8.08
N ILE A 137 -19.25 -1.64 7.56
CA ILE A 137 -19.63 -0.23 7.59
C ILE A 137 -20.38 0.24 6.35
N ALA A 138 -20.51 -0.64 5.35
CA ALA A 138 -21.17 -0.31 4.10
C ALA A 138 -22.72 -0.35 4.21
#